data_6667ecf4462929f4a0a899be885e30d1
#
_entry.id   6667ecf4462929f4a0a899be885e30d1
#
_cell.length_a   1.000
_cell.length_b   1.000
_cell.length_c   1.000
_cell.angle_alpha   90.00
_cell.angle_beta   90.00
_cell.angle_gamma   90.00
#
_symmetry.space_group_name_H-M   'P 1'
#
loop_
_entity.id
_entity.type
_entity.pdbx_description
1 polymer ?
#
loop_
_entity_poly.entity_id
_entity_poly.type
_entity_poly.pdbx_seq_one_letter_code
_entity_poly.pdbx_strand_id
1 'polypeptide(L)'
;EMPIYKYYFDDPEQHQLYMTSRDGRVLQFTDKNSRFWAWLGAIPHWVYFTSLRQHQTAWIEFVKWAAGIGCIMCFAGLWLGIQDWWKQRKLGYFRSPYRKSWYKWHFISGVCFGLFAITFAFSGLMSLTDMPDWMKKAPKEKQKQMFSGRFRQDSMLPVEAYALDYRTVLSTSDSIKRITWSSWRRNPYYKIRMNNTVQNIDSSDTISVRPFRLTEEMIRMDVRQQFGDSVRWKMDLLSEYDADYYGKKKERNPLPVYRVIVDDDMHTHLYYDPENISQRRIDDDGRTRRFLYSGLHSLNIKYLTDRPILWNIVMFTLMIGGTFLSLTGVVLSVKWILRKIKKFRK
;
A
#
# COMPACT_ATOMS: atom_id res chain seq x y z
N GLU A 1 -17.52 2.58 -11.74
CA GLU A 1 -17.53 1.42 -12.68
C GLU A 1 -18.82 0.58 -12.59
N MET A 2 -19.87 1.09 -12.00
CA MET A 2 -21.20 0.45 -11.97
C MET A 2 -22.01 0.80 -13.24
N PRO A 3 -22.83 -0.10 -13.75
CA PRO A 3 -23.10 -1.45 -13.25
C PRO A 3 -21.99 -2.46 -13.59
N ILE A 4 -21.95 -3.56 -12.83
CA ILE A 4 -21.06 -4.68 -13.06
C ILE A 4 -21.87 -5.98 -13.24
N TYR A 5 -21.40 -6.88 -14.09
CA TYR A 5 -21.94 -8.23 -14.23
C TYR A 5 -21.25 -9.17 -13.26
N LYS A 6 -22.01 -10.02 -12.60
CA LYS A 6 -21.51 -11.11 -11.76
C LYS A 6 -21.97 -12.44 -12.36
N TYR A 7 -20.99 -13.27 -12.69
CA TYR A 7 -21.23 -14.62 -13.20
C TYR A 7 -20.89 -15.64 -12.13
N TYR A 8 -21.71 -16.66 -12.04
CA TYR A 8 -21.53 -17.81 -11.16
C TYR A 8 -21.23 -19.02 -12.04
N PHE A 9 -20.21 -19.77 -11.68
CA PHE A 9 -19.86 -21.01 -12.35
C PHE A 9 -20.36 -22.18 -11.52
N ASP A 10 -20.95 -23.15 -12.19
CA ASP A 10 -21.38 -24.41 -11.57
C ASP A 10 -20.25 -25.43 -11.65
N ASP A 11 -19.20 -25.18 -10.90
CA ASP A 11 -18.00 -25.99 -10.78
C ASP A 11 -17.68 -26.29 -9.30
N PRO A 12 -16.83 -27.30 -9.02
CA PRO A 12 -16.50 -27.70 -7.64
C PRO A 12 -15.92 -26.56 -6.78
N GLU A 13 -15.15 -25.65 -7.38
CA GLU A 13 -14.56 -24.48 -6.74
C GLU A 13 -15.53 -23.32 -6.58
N GLN A 14 -16.73 -23.40 -7.18
CA GLN A 14 -17.76 -22.36 -7.14
C GLN A 14 -17.20 -20.99 -7.54
N HIS A 15 -16.56 -20.94 -8.69
CA HIS A 15 -15.96 -19.71 -9.20
C HIS A 15 -16.98 -18.58 -9.38
N GLN A 16 -16.55 -17.36 -9.17
CA GLN A 16 -17.34 -16.15 -9.40
C GLN A 16 -16.48 -15.14 -10.15
N LEU A 17 -17.03 -14.60 -11.24
CA LEU A 17 -16.39 -13.62 -12.10
C LEU A 17 -17.17 -12.31 -12.02
N TYR A 18 -16.46 -11.22 -11.81
CA TYR A 18 -17.01 -9.87 -11.81
C TYR A 18 -16.40 -9.09 -12.98
N MET A 19 -17.26 -8.52 -13.83
CA MET A 19 -16.84 -7.79 -15.02
C MET A 19 -17.55 -6.45 -15.10
N THR A 20 -16.87 -5.44 -15.66
CA THR A 20 -17.49 -4.16 -15.99
C THR A 20 -18.49 -4.35 -17.12
N SER A 21 -19.63 -3.65 -17.07
CA SER A 21 -20.61 -3.67 -18.14
C SER A 21 -20.19 -2.88 -19.38
N ARG A 22 -19.28 -1.94 -19.23
CA ARG A 22 -18.88 -1.00 -20.27
C ARG A 22 -17.88 -1.58 -21.27
N ASP A 23 -16.86 -2.27 -20.78
CA ASP A 23 -15.72 -2.72 -21.60
C ASP A 23 -15.36 -4.21 -21.37
N GLY A 24 -16.19 -4.95 -20.63
CA GLY A 24 -15.98 -6.37 -20.35
C GLY A 24 -14.70 -6.67 -19.53
N ARG A 25 -14.12 -5.67 -18.88
CA ARG A 25 -12.90 -5.86 -18.11
C ARG A 25 -13.18 -6.67 -16.85
N VAL A 26 -12.38 -7.72 -16.62
CA VAL A 26 -12.43 -8.51 -15.40
C VAL A 26 -11.95 -7.65 -14.22
N LEU A 27 -12.82 -7.48 -13.24
CA LEU A 27 -12.53 -6.78 -11.99
C LEU A 27 -12.02 -7.74 -10.93
N GLN A 28 -12.68 -8.90 -10.81
CA GLN A 28 -12.35 -9.89 -9.79
C GLN A 28 -12.76 -11.29 -10.26
N PHE A 29 -11.94 -12.26 -9.95
CA PHE A 29 -12.23 -13.68 -10.11
C PHE A 29 -11.91 -14.38 -8.79
N THR A 30 -12.86 -15.14 -8.24
CA THR A 30 -12.73 -15.77 -6.93
C THR A 30 -13.27 -17.20 -6.96
N ASP A 31 -12.70 -18.04 -6.11
CA ASP A 31 -13.17 -19.39 -5.79
C ASP A 31 -13.70 -19.44 -4.33
N LYS A 32 -14.27 -20.57 -3.93
CA LYS A 32 -14.83 -20.79 -2.59
C LYS A 32 -13.78 -20.62 -1.49
N ASN A 33 -12.58 -21.12 -1.70
CA ASN A 33 -11.49 -21.09 -0.73
C ASN A 33 -10.98 -19.66 -0.50
N SER A 34 -10.75 -18.90 -1.58
CA SER A 34 -10.32 -17.50 -1.50
C SER A 34 -11.37 -16.63 -0.79
N ARG A 35 -12.66 -16.87 -1.02
CA ARG A 35 -13.75 -16.17 -0.29
C ARG A 35 -13.78 -16.53 1.19
N PHE A 36 -13.56 -17.80 1.55
CA PHE A 36 -13.47 -18.22 2.95
C PHE A 36 -12.33 -17.49 3.68
N TRP A 37 -11.13 -17.46 3.10
CA TRP A 37 -9.99 -16.77 3.70
C TRP A 37 -10.18 -15.25 3.73
N ALA A 38 -10.86 -14.67 2.75
CA ALA A 38 -11.21 -13.26 2.78
C ALA A 38 -12.15 -12.93 3.95
N TRP A 39 -13.15 -13.79 4.23
CA TRP A 39 -14.05 -13.63 5.38
C TRP A 39 -13.34 -13.81 6.73
N LEU A 40 -12.37 -14.69 6.81
CA LEU A 40 -11.59 -14.88 8.05
C LEU A 40 -10.56 -13.77 8.28
N GLY A 41 -10.01 -13.19 7.23
CA GLY A 41 -8.90 -12.24 7.28
C GLY A 41 -9.25 -10.83 6.81
N ALA A 42 -9.25 -10.62 5.51
CA ALA A 42 -9.31 -9.28 4.92
C ALA A 42 -10.60 -8.51 5.27
N ILE A 43 -11.75 -9.17 5.24
CA ILE A 43 -13.06 -8.51 5.46
C ILE A 43 -13.15 -7.95 6.89
N PRO A 44 -12.92 -8.72 7.98
CA PRO A 44 -12.95 -8.17 9.32
C PRO A 44 -11.79 -7.20 9.59
N HIS A 45 -10.59 -7.46 9.06
CA HIS A 45 -9.44 -6.58 9.26
C HIS A 45 -9.68 -5.18 8.68
N TRP A 46 -10.26 -5.08 7.49
CA TRP A 46 -10.55 -3.80 6.82
C TRP A 46 -11.97 -3.29 7.12
N VAL A 47 -12.75 -4.02 7.91
CA VAL A 47 -14.17 -3.73 8.19
C VAL A 47 -14.97 -3.60 6.87
N TYR A 48 -14.73 -4.50 5.92
CA TYR A 48 -15.35 -4.50 4.59
C TYR A 48 -16.73 -5.16 4.58
N PHE A 49 -17.54 -4.91 5.61
CA PHE A 49 -18.94 -5.31 5.61
C PHE A 49 -19.71 -4.48 4.60
N THR A 50 -20.42 -5.13 3.70
CA THR A 50 -21.09 -4.49 2.55
C THR A 50 -21.98 -3.32 2.98
N SER A 51 -22.78 -3.48 4.04
CA SER A 51 -23.67 -2.44 4.57
C SER A 51 -22.95 -1.15 4.98
N LEU A 52 -21.74 -1.26 5.48
CA LEU A 52 -20.92 -0.11 5.86
C LEU A 52 -20.05 0.38 4.70
N ARG A 53 -19.45 -0.55 3.95
CA ARG A 53 -18.48 -0.22 2.90
C ARG A 53 -19.11 0.49 1.70
N GLN A 54 -20.37 0.26 1.38
CA GLN A 54 -21.10 1.00 0.34
C GLN A 54 -21.23 2.49 0.66
N HIS A 55 -21.18 2.88 1.93
CA HIS A 55 -21.13 4.27 2.39
C HIS A 55 -19.69 4.66 2.71
N GLN A 56 -18.90 4.98 1.69
CA GLN A 56 -17.45 5.18 1.79
C GLN A 56 -17.03 6.14 2.90
N THR A 57 -17.69 7.30 3.01
CA THR A 57 -17.39 8.30 4.04
C THR A 57 -17.64 7.76 5.44
N ALA A 58 -18.80 7.13 5.67
CA ALA A 58 -19.14 6.53 6.96
C ALA A 58 -18.15 5.41 7.34
N TRP A 59 -17.77 4.57 6.37
CA TRP A 59 -16.76 3.53 6.58
C TRP A 59 -15.40 4.12 6.99
N ILE A 60 -14.91 5.15 6.29
CA ILE A 60 -13.63 5.81 6.60
C ILE A 60 -13.66 6.38 8.02
N GLU A 61 -14.72 7.13 8.36
CA GLU A 61 -14.84 7.74 9.68
C GLU A 61 -14.94 6.68 10.79
N PHE A 62 -15.73 5.63 10.58
CA PHE A 62 -15.82 4.53 11.53
C PHE A 62 -14.45 3.88 11.81
N VAL A 63 -13.69 3.55 10.77
CA VAL A 63 -12.38 2.91 10.93
C VAL A 63 -11.37 3.86 11.57
N LYS A 64 -11.40 5.15 11.22
CA LYS A 64 -10.53 6.17 11.85
C LYS A 64 -10.80 6.29 13.36
N TRP A 65 -12.06 6.41 13.75
CA TRP A 65 -12.43 6.50 15.16
C TRP A 65 -12.11 5.22 15.92
N ALA A 66 -12.41 4.06 15.35
CA ALA A 66 -12.09 2.77 15.97
C ALA A 66 -10.57 2.60 16.16
N ALA A 67 -9.76 2.96 15.15
CA ALA A 67 -8.31 2.90 15.23
C ALA A 67 -7.76 3.92 16.25
N GLY A 68 -8.29 5.14 16.28
CA GLY A 68 -7.89 6.18 17.25
C GLY A 68 -8.18 5.77 18.70
N ILE A 69 -9.39 5.28 18.98
CA ILE A 69 -9.75 4.74 20.30
C ILE A 69 -8.85 3.55 20.64
N GLY A 70 -8.60 2.65 19.67
CA GLY A 70 -7.69 1.53 19.85
C GLY A 70 -6.27 1.97 20.23
N CYS A 71 -5.73 3.01 19.62
CA CYS A 71 -4.42 3.58 19.97
C CYS A 71 -4.40 4.06 21.43
N ILE A 72 -5.41 4.83 21.85
CA ILE A 72 -5.51 5.34 23.23
C ILE A 72 -5.58 4.19 24.23
N MET A 73 -6.41 3.18 23.95
CA MET A 73 -6.55 2.00 24.80
C MET A 73 -5.25 1.20 24.92
N CYS A 74 -4.57 0.96 23.78
CA CYS A 74 -3.29 0.24 23.77
C CYS A 74 -2.21 1.02 24.51
N PHE A 75 -2.14 2.35 24.34
CA PHE A 75 -1.21 3.21 25.06
C PHE A 75 -1.45 3.16 26.56
N ALA A 76 -2.69 3.38 27.00
CA ALA A 76 -3.06 3.33 28.42
C ALA A 76 -2.78 1.94 29.03
N GLY A 77 -3.13 0.87 28.29
CA GLY A 77 -2.87 -0.51 28.73
C GLY A 77 -1.38 -0.83 28.87
N LEU A 78 -0.57 -0.40 27.90
CA LEU A 78 0.89 -0.58 27.97
C LEU A 78 1.51 0.21 29.11
N TRP A 79 1.08 1.47 29.30
CA TRP A 79 1.52 2.34 30.38
C TRP A 79 1.27 1.69 31.76
N LEU A 80 0.04 1.24 32.00
CA LEU A 80 -0.33 0.55 33.25
C LEU A 80 0.45 -0.76 33.41
N GLY A 81 0.61 -1.52 32.32
CA GLY A 81 1.39 -2.74 32.33
C GLY A 81 2.85 -2.52 32.72
N ILE A 82 3.49 -1.49 32.18
CA ILE A 82 4.87 -1.12 32.52
C ILE A 82 4.96 -0.64 33.98
N GLN A 83 4.03 0.18 34.45
CA GLN A 83 4.01 0.61 35.86
C GLN A 83 3.91 -0.58 36.83
N ASP A 84 3.00 -1.51 36.57
CA ASP A 84 2.83 -2.69 37.39
C ASP A 84 4.05 -3.62 37.34
N TRP A 85 4.66 -3.77 36.16
CA TRP A 85 5.90 -4.51 36.01
C TRP A 85 7.06 -3.90 36.82
N TRP A 86 7.21 -2.56 36.80
CA TRP A 86 8.23 -1.84 37.57
C TRP A 86 8.03 -1.98 39.08
N LYS A 87 6.78 -1.92 39.57
CA LYS A 87 6.44 -2.15 40.97
C LYS A 87 6.87 -3.56 41.42
N GLN A 88 6.54 -4.59 40.62
CA GLN A 88 6.94 -5.98 40.89
C GLN A 88 8.46 -6.13 40.91
N ARG A 89 9.17 -5.54 39.95
CA ARG A 89 10.63 -5.57 39.89
C ARG A 89 11.30 -4.95 41.11
N LYS A 90 10.78 -3.84 41.60
CA LYS A 90 11.28 -3.21 42.84
C LYS A 90 11.10 -4.11 44.07
N LEU A 91 10.14 -5.00 44.06
CA LEU A 91 9.90 -6.02 45.12
C LEU A 91 10.67 -7.31 44.87
N GLY A 92 11.58 -7.35 43.90
CA GLY A 92 12.39 -8.54 43.59
C GLY A 92 11.67 -9.64 42.80
N TYR A 93 10.45 -9.37 42.30
CA TYR A 93 9.66 -10.36 41.57
C TYR A 93 9.65 -10.08 40.06
N PHE A 94 9.96 -11.12 39.27
CA PHE A 94 9.80 -11.11 37.82
C PHE A 94 8.49 -11.82 37.41
N ARG A 95 7.42 -11.59 38.16
CA ARG A 95 6.12 -12.27 37.98
C ARG A 95 5.00 -11.27 37.72
N SER A 96 3.96 -11.75 37.05
CA SER A 96 2.72 -10.98 36.89
C SER A 96 2.07 -10.76 38.27
N PRO A 97 1.57 -9.56 38.59
CA PRO A 97 0.83 -9.29 39.82
C PRO A 97 -0.51 -10.03 39.90
N TYR A 98 -0.98 -10.56 38.78
CA TYR A 98 -2.31 -11.14 38.66
C TYR A 98 -2.30 -12.67 38.87
N ARG A 99 -3.11 -13.16 39.81
CA ARG A 99 -3.26 -14.61 40.08
C ARG A 99 -4.18 -15.32 39.08
N LYS A 100 -5.22 -14.63 38.57
CA LYS A 100 -6.19 -15.24 37.62
C LYS A 100 -5.53 -15.35 36.23
N SER A 101 -5.64 -16.53 35.62
CA SER A 101 -4.95 -16.89 34.38
C SER A 101 -5.16 -15.86 33.24
N TRP A 102 -6.39 -15.49 32.95
CA TRP A 102 -6.66 -14.53 31.86
C TRP A 102 -6.06 -13.14 32.09
N TYR A 103 -6.08 -12.60 33.32
CA TYR A 103 -5.43 -11.34 33.69
C TYR A 103 -3.91 -11.45 33.60
N LYS A 104 -3.36 -12.59 34.05
CA LYS A 104 -1.92 -12.88 33.98
C LYS A 104 -1.42 -12.89 32.54
N TRP A 105 -2.09 -13.62 31.66
CA TRP A 105 -1.68 -13.75 30.28
C TRP A 105 -1.90 -12.46 29.48
N HIS A 106 -3.00 -11.73 29.74
CA HIS A 106 -3.21 -10.40 29.14
C HIS A 106 -2.13 -9.40 29.55
N PHE A 107 -1.74 -9.40 30.82
CA PHE A 107 -0.63 -8.56 31.31
C PHE A 107 0.69 -8.92 30.62
N ILE A 108 1.08 -10.21 30.58
CA ILE A 108 2.33 -10.64 29.97
C ILE A 108 2.36 -10.31 28.48
N SER A 109 1.32 -10.68 27.74
CA SER A 109 1.23 -10.36 26.31
C SER A 109 1.15 -8.85 26.04
N GLY A 110 0.47 -8.10 26.93
CA GLY A 110 0.40 -6.63 26.86
C GLY A 110 1.75 -5.94 27.02
N VAL A 111 2.55 -6.37 27.97
CA VAL A 111 3.91 -5.83 28.15
C VAL A 111 4.84 -6.24 27.00
N CYS A 112 4.74 -7.49 26.51
CA CYS A 112 5.60 -7.98 25.42
C CYS A 112 5.24 -7.42 24.06
N PHE A 113 3.94 -7.32 23.74
CA PHE A 113 3.45 -6.99 22.39
C PHE A 113 2.67 -5.67 22.31
N GLY A 114 2.47 -4.98 23.45
CA GLY A 114 1.66 -3.74 23.48
C GLY A 114 2.20 -2.63 22.61
N LEU A 115 3.53 -2.48 22.51
CA LEU A 115 4.14 -1.51 21.60
C LEU A 115 3.75 -1.78 20.14
N PHE A 116 3.76 -3.04 19.72
CA PHE A 116 3.34 -3.41 18.36
C PHE A 116 1.84 -3.22 18.15
N ALA A 117 1.02 -3.50 19.17
CA ALA A 117 -0.41 -3.21 19.08
C ALA A 117 -0.65 -1.71 18.86
N ILE A 118 0.09 -0.84 19.54
CA ILE A 118 0.05 0.61 19.30
C ILE A 118 0.48 0.95 17.87
N THR A 119 1.64 0.45 17.43
CA THR A 119 2.16 0.76 16.08
C THR A 119 1.22 0.28 14.98
N PHE A 120 0.61 -0.90 15.13
CA PHE A 120 -0.36 -1.42 14.17
C PHE A 120 -1.66 -0.60 14.14
N ALA A 121 -2.22 -0.23 15.29
CA ALA A 121 -3.40 0.61 15.36
C ALA A 121 -3.13 2.01 14.79
N PHE A 122 -2.01 2.62 15.17
CA PHE A 122 -1.58 3.93 14.69
C PHE A 122 -1.33 3.94 13.18
N SER A 123 -0.59 2.96 12.66
CA SER A 123 -0.33 2.86 11.23
C SER A 123 -1.59 2.55 10.42
N GLY A 124 -2.54 1.81 11.00
CA GLY A 124 -3.88 1.62 10.43
C GLY A 124 -4.64 2.94 10.31
N LEU A 125 -4.59 3.80 11.34
CA LEU A 125 -5.14 5.15 11.30
C LEU A 125 -4.46 5.99 10.20
N MET A 126 -3.13 5.96 10.11
CA MET A 126 -2.36 6.68 9.08
C MET A 126 -2.63 6.22 7.65
N SER A 127 -3.16 5.00 7.45
CA SER A 127 -3.53 4.51 6.13
C SER A 127 -4.75 5.23 5.53
N LEU A 128 -5.64 5.73 6.38
CA LEU A 128 -6.90 6.38 6.01
C LEU A 128 -6.91 7.89 6.24
N THR A 129 -5.87 8.42 6.87
CA THR A 129 -5.72 9.85 7.13
C THR A 129 -4.57 10.42 6.32
N ASP A 130 -4.71 11.66 5.90
CA ASP A 130 -3.54 12.41 5.43
C ASP A 130 -2.62 12.69 6.61
N MET A 131 -1.32 12.78 6.29
CA MET A 131 -0.32 13.18 7.27
C MET A 131 -0.68 14.57 7.83
N PRO A 132 -0.66 14.77 9.15
CA PRO A 132 -0.95 16.07 9.75
C PRO A 132 -0.03 17.17 9.20
N ASP A 133 -0.57 18.40 9.01
CA ASP A 133 0.19 19.49 8.41
C ASP A 133 1.48 19.85 9.16
N TRP A 134 1.49 19.68 10.50
CA TRP A 134 2.69 19.92 11.32
C TRP A 134 3.82 18.89 11.11
N MET A 135 3.52 17.75 10.48
CA MET A 135 4.51 16.73 10.09
C MET A 135 5.00 16.89 8.66
N LYS A 136 4.31 17.68 7.84
CA LYS A 136 4.66 17.88 6.44
C LYS A 136 5.72 18.97 6.32
N LYS A 137 6.73 18.73 5.51
CA LYS A 137 7.76 19.71 5.15
C LYS A 137 7.35 20.56 3.95
N ALA A 138 6.60 19.97 3.02
CA ALA A 138 6.19 20.68 1.80
C ALA A 138 5.23 21.84 2.10
N PRO A 139 5.45 23.04 1.53
CA PRO A 139 4.51 24.16 1.60
C PRO A 139 3.12 23.77 1.09
N LYS A 140 2.05 24.32 1.70
CA LYS A 140 0.64 23.98 1.35
C LYS A 140 0.32 24.18 -0.13
N GLU A 141 0.90 25.16 -0.79
CA GLU A 141 0.72 25.43 -2.21
C GLU A 141 1.34 24.34 -3.08
N LYS A 142 2.56 23.87 -2.75
CA LYS A 142 3.21 22.75 -3.44
C LYS A 142 2.47 21.43 -3.21
N GLN A 143 1.85 21.24 -2.03
CA GLN A 143 1.05 20.05 -1.74
C GLN A 143 -0.13 19.90 -2.70
N LYS A 144 -0.87 20.97 -3.00
CA LYS A 144 -1.97 20.94 -3.98
C LYS A 144 -1.48 20.50 -5.36
N GLN A 145 -0.33 21.00 -5.81
CA GLN A 145 0.28 20.60 -7.09
C GLN A 145 0.78 19.15 -7.06
N MET A 146 1.35 18.69 -5.94
CA MET A 146 1.82 17.30 -5.78
C MET A 146 0.67 16.29 -5.72
N PHE A 147 -0.46 16.61 -5.08
CA PHE A 147 -1.66 15.77 -5.07
C PHE A 147 -2.43 15.80 -6.38
N SER A 148 -2.40 16.90 -7.11
CA SER A 148 -2.92 16.98 -8.49
C SER A 148 -1.97 16.29 -9.48
N GLY A 149 -0.71 16.14 -9.13
CA GLY A 149 0.33 15.41 -9.83
C GLY A 149 0.39 13.91 -9.56
N ARG A 150 -0.63 13.29 -8.91
CA ARG A 150 -0.92 11.89 -9.17
C ARG A 150 -1.12 11.78 -10.65
N PHE A 151 -0.01 11.46 -11.37
CA PHE A 151 0.01 11.17 -12.77
C PHE A 151 -1.26 11.72 -13.43
N ARG A 152 -1.26 12.98 -13.81
CA ARG A 152 -2.10 13.38 -14.91
C ARG A 152 -1.74 12.34 -15.95
N GLN A 153 -2.56 11.32 -16.05
CA GLN A 153 -2.53 10.39 -17.17
C GLN A 153 -2.48 11.33 -18.34
N ASP A 154 -1.32 11.39 -19.01
CA ASP A 154 -1.07 12.41 -20.02
C ASP A 154 -2.33 12.43 -20.83
N SER A 155 -2.99 13.58 -20.94
CA SER A 155 -4.30 13.70 -21.58
C SER A 155 -4.18 12.95 -22.89
N MET A 156 -5.02 11.94 -23.12
CA MET A 156 -4.92 11.09 -24.31
C MET A 156 -4.69 12.01 -25.49
N LEU A 157 -3.58 11.80 -26.18
CA LEU A 157 -3.30 12.55 -27.39
C LEU A 157 -4.41 12.25 -28.40
N PRO A 158 -4.75 13.20 -29.28
CA PRO A 158 -5.67 12.94 -30.37
C PRO A 158 -5.15 11.77 -31.22
N VAL A 159 -6.04 11.01 -31.82
CA VAL A 159 -5.66 9.78 -32.55
C VAL A 159 -4.67 10.07 -33.67
N GLU A 160 -4.74 11.25 -34.25
CA GLU A 160 -3.87 11.73 -35.32
C GLU A 160 -2.39 11.89 -34.89
N ALA A 161 -2.14 11.98 -33.59
CA ALA A 161 -0.77 12.01 -33.05
C ALA A 161 -0.04 10.67 -33.14
N TYR A 162 -0.79 9.57 -33.33
CA TYR A 162 -0.25 8.23 -33.48
C TYR A 162 -0.04 7.91 -34.96
N ALA A 163 1.15 8.22 -35.47
CA ALA A 163 1.44 8.12 -36.90
C ALA A 163 1.51 6.66 -37.41
N LEU A 164 1.97 5.72 -36.56
CA LEU A 164 2.02 4.29 -36.92
C LEU A 164 0.61 3.70 -36.94
N ASP A 165 0.22 3.08 -38.05
CA ASP A 165 -1.05 2.34 -38.10
C ASP A 165 -0.99 1.13 -37.13
N TYR A 166 -1.92 1.06 -36.19
CA TYR A 166 -2.02 -0.04 -35.25
C TYR A 166 -2.20 -1.41 -35.91
N ARG A 167 -2.73 -1.46 -37.16
CA ARG A 167 -2.87 -2.70 -37.94
C ARG A 167 -1.51 -3.28 -38.32
N THR A 168 -0.53 -2.41 -38.60
CA THR A 168 0.86 -2.83 -38.83
C THR A 168 1.42 -3.50 -37.58
N VAL A 169 1.08 -3.02 -36.40
CA VAL A 169 1.49 -3.64 -35.15
C VAL A 169 0.76 -4.97 -34.92
N LEU A 170 -0.53 -5.05 -35.23
CA LEU A 170 -1.30 -6.29 -35.11
C LEU A 170 -0.76 -7.40 -36.03
N SER A 171 -0.27 -7.06 -37.22
CA SER A 171 0.30 -8.06 -38.15
C SER A 171 1.65 -8.64 -37.71
N THR A 172 2.28 -8.09 -36.65
CA THR A 172 3.56 -8.60 -36.15
C THR A 172 3.45 -9.86 -35.30
N SER A 173 2.28 -10.13 -34.71
CA SER A 173 2.10 -11.33 -33.88
C SER A 173 0.63 -11.64 -33.60
N ASP A 174 0.24 -12.88 -33.76
CA ASP A 174 -1.09 -13.41 -33.41
C ASP A 174 -1.31 -13.49 -31.88
N SER A 175 -0.26 -13.30 -31.09
CA SER A 175 -0.31 -13.33 -29.61
C SER A 175 -0.82 -12.05 -28.98
N ILE A 176 -1.09 -11.00 -29.74
CA ILE A 176 -1.54 -9.72 -29.27
C ILE A 176 -2.99 -9.82 -28.78
N LYS A 177 -3.20 -9.57 -27.50
CA LYS A 177 -4.53 -9.58 -26.86
C LYS A 177 -5.15 -8.20 -26.78
N ARG A 178 -4.32 -7.15 -26.69
CA ARG A 178 -4.78 -5.78 -26.49
C ARG A 178 -3.72 -4.78 -26.93
N ILE A 179 -4.16 -3.75 -27.65
CA ILE A 179 -3.40 -2.53 -27.90
C ILE A 179 -4.06 -1.39 -27.15
N THR A 180 -3.26 -0.57 -26.46
CA THR A 180 -3.73 0.62 -25.76
C THR A 180 -2.93 1.82 -26.24
N TRP A 181 -3.62 2.85 -26.71
CA TRP A 181 -3.03 4.14 -27.04
C TRP A 181 -2.55 4.81 -25.76
N SER A 182 -1.30 5.17 -25.71
CA SER A 182 -0.65 5.77 -24.54
C SER A 182 0.30 6.85 -24.97
N SER A 183 0.65 7.75 -24.08
CA SER A 183 1.66 8.78 -24.32
C SER A 183 2.53 9.00 -23.10
N TRP A 184 3.76 9.47 -23.33
CA TRP A 184 4.65 9.97 -22.29
C TRP A 184 5.05 11.41 -22.66
N ARG A 185 4.59 12.41 -21.91
CA ARG A 185 4.93 13.81 -22.14
C ARG A 185 4.78 14.21 -23.62
N ARG A 186 3.67 13.89 -24.26
CA ARG A 186 3.37 14.09 -25.68
C ARG A 186 4.08 13.17 -26.68
N ASN A 187 4.91 12.21 -26.24
CA ASN A 187 5.44 11.19 -27.12
C ASN A 187 4.46 10.02 -27.19
N PRO A 188 3.83 9.77 -28.36
CA PRO A 188 2.81 8.74 -28.49
C PRO A 188 3.47 7.36 -28.58
N TYR A 189 2.86 6.35 -27.92
CA TYR A 189 3.26 4.95 -28.05
C TYR A 189 2.07 4.02 -27.89
N TYR A 190 2.19 2.81 -28.43
CA TYR A 190 1.25 1.74 -28.20
C TYR A 190 1.74 0.83 -27.08
N LYS A 191 0.89 0.62 -26.10
CA LYS A 191 1.10 -0.40 -25.08
C LYS A 191 0.40 -1.68 -25.50
N ILE A 192 1.19 -2.71 -25.84
CA ILE A 192 0.75 -3.98 -26.37
C ILE A 192 0.78 -5.01 -25.26
N ARG A 193 -0.34 -5.65 -25.02
CA ARG A 193 -0.44 -6.77 -24.11
C ARG A 193 -0.51 -8.06 -24.91
N MET A 194 0.47 -8.92 -24.70
CA MET A 194 0.47 -10.33 -25.14
C MET A 194 0.06 -11.22 -23.96
N ASN A 195 0.13 -12.54 -24.09
CA ASN A 195 -0.30 -13.46 -23.03
C ASN A 195 0.32 -13.14 -21.66
N ASN A 196 1.64 -13.06 -21.57
CA ASN A 196 2.37 -12.85 -20.30
C ASN A 196 3.30 -11.63 -20.30
N THR A 197 3.37 -10.89 -21.39
CA THR A 197 4.28 -9.77 -21.55
C THR A 197 3.56 -8.51 -21.97
N VAL A 198 4.16 -7.37 -21.63
CA VAL A 198 3.73 -6.06 -22.11
C VAL A 198 4.92 -5.45 -22.84
N GLN A 199 4.67 -4.95 -24.05
CA GLN A 199 5.65 -4.22 -24.84
C GLN A 199 5.12 -2.83 -25.16
N ASN A 200 6.02 -1.86 -25.25
CA ASN A 200 5.69 -0.52 -25.67
C ASN A 200 6.34 -0.28 -27.04
N ILE A 201 5.54 0.17 -28.00
CA ILE A 201 5.96 0.42 -29.38
C ILE A 201 5.81 1.91 -29.69
N ASP A 202 6.86 2.49 -30.22
CA ASP A 202 6.86 3.87 -30.69
C ASP A 202 5.83 4.03 -31.81
N SER A 203 4.98 5.02 -31.67
CA SER A 203 3.96 5.32 -32.68
C SER A 203 4.12 6.73 -33.29
N SER A 204 5.27 7.34 -33.12
CA SER A 204 5.59 8.66 -33.69
C SER A 204 6.02 8.61 -35.17
N ASP A 205 6.40 7.40 -35.65
CA ASP A 205 6.87 7.17 -37.02
C ASP A 205 5.86 6.29 -37.79
N THR A 206 5.65 6.57 -39.06
CA THR A 206 4.70 5.84 -39.94
C THR A 206 5.20 4.49 -40.43
N ILE A 207 6.50 4.21 -40.37
CA ILE A 207 7.13 3.13 -41.15
C ILE A 207 7.65 1.99 -40.25
N SER A 208 8.22 2.31 -39.09
CA SER A 208 8.99 1.32 -38.34
C SER A 208 8.37 0.93 -37.01
N VAL A 209 8.20 -0.38 -36.79
CA VAL A 209 7.80 -0.92 -35.50
C VAL A 209 9.03 -1.01 -34.62
N ARG A 210 9.23 -0.02 -33.72
CA ARG A 210 10.36 0.06 -32.81
C ARG A 210 9.90 0.04 -31.35
N PRO A 211 10.67 -0.56 -30.45
CA PRO A 211 10.37 -0.44 -29.02
C PRO A 211 10.40 1.02 -28.54
N PHE A 212 9.41 1.43 -27.79
CA PHE A 212 9.40 2.72 -27.10
C PHE A 212 9.97 2.55 -25.71
N ARG A 213 11.02 3.31 -25.39
CA ARG A 213 11.69 3.34 -24.09
C ARG A 213 11.99 4.77 -23.70
N LEU A 214 12.02 5.04 -22.39
CA LEU A 214 12.48 6.35 -21.93
C LEU A 214 13.98 6.48 -22.14
N THR A 215 14.38 7.48 -22.91
CA THR A 215 15.80 7.82 -23.12
C THR A 215 16.26 8.82 -22.04
N GLU A 216 17.57 8.91 -21.82
CA GLU A 216 18.13 9.90 -20.93
C GLU A 216 17.74 11.33 -21.30
N GLU A 217 17.66 11.62 -22.60
CA GLU A 217 17.28 12.94 -23.09
C GLU A 217 15.82 13.28 -22.73
N MET A 218 14.90 12.34 -22.90
CA MET A 218 13.49 12.49 -22.48
C MET A 218 13.40 12.74 -20.98
N ILE A 219 14.19 12.04 -20.18
CA ILE A 219 14.22 12.20 -18.72
C ILE A 219 14.79 13.59 -18.36
N ARG A 220 15.87 14.02 -19.01
CA ARG A 220 16.46 15.35 -18.79
C ARG A 220 15.48 16.47 -19.12
N MET A 221 14.74 16.36 -20.23
CA MET A 221 13.70 17.32 -20.58
C MET A 221 12.58 17.33 -19.54
N ASP A 222 12.14 16.16 -19.08
CA ASP A 222 11.08 16.05 -18.07
C ASP A 222 11.49 16.66 -16.72
N VAL A 223 12.73 16.45 -16.27
CA VAL A 223 13.27 17.05 -15.04
C VAL A 223 13.33 18.56 -15.14
N ARG A 224 13.83 19.09 -16.26
CA ARG A 224 13.86 20.54 -16.51
C ARG A 224 12.45 21.15 -16.51
N GLN A 225 11.51 20.48 -17.12
CA GLN A 225 10.11 20.93 -17.12
C GLN A 225 9.48 20.94 -15.72
N GLN A 226 9.81 19.96 -14.86
CA GLN A 226 9.25 19.86 -13.51
C GLN A 226 9.89 20.83 -12.52
N PHE A 227 11.18 21.07 -12.61
CA PHE A 227 11.97 21.81 -11.60
C PHE A 227 12.57 23.12 -12.11
N GLY A 228 12.53 23.36 -13.43
CA GLY A 228 13.18 24.51 -14.07
C GLY A 228 14.68 24.30 -14.31
N ASP A 229 15.28 25.19 -15.08
CA ASP A 229 16.69 25.11 -15.47
C ASP A 229 17.66 25.52 -14.34
N SER A 230 17.18 26.23 -13.34
CA SER A 230 17.99 26.74 -12.21
C SER A 230 18.30 25.70 -11.14
N VAL A 231 17.50 24.63 -11.06
CA VAL A 231 17.65 23.59 -10.04
C VAL A 231 18.73 22.59 -10.47
N ARG A 232 19.70 22.35 -9.59
CA ARG A 232 20.75 21.35 -9.83
C ARG A 232 20.18 19.96 -9.57
N TRP A 233 20.61 19.01 -10.36
CA TRP A 233 20.27 17.60 -10.20
C TRP A 233 21.35 16.70 -10.79
N LYS A 234 21.38 15.47 -10.31
CA LYS A 234 22.30 14.42 -10.79
C LYS A 234 21.48 13.20 -11.23
N MET A 235 21.86 12.57 -12.32
CA MET A 235 21.23 11.35 -12.83
C MET A 235 22.24 10.23 -12.91
N ASP A 236 21.84 9.03 -12.50
CA ASP A 236 22.60 7.79 -12.60
C ASP A 236 21.68 6.62 -12.91
N LEU A 237 22.25 5.54 -13.48
CA LEU A 237 21.53 4.29 -13.73
C LEU A 237 21.65 3.40 -12.48
N LEU A 238 20.52 3.10 -11.86
CA LEU A 238 20.43 2.28 -10.67
C LEU A 238 20.17 0.82 -11.07
N SER A 239 21.16 -0.03 -10.80
CA SER A 239 21.08 -1.49 -11.05
C SER A 239 20.76 -2.30 -9.80
N GLU A 240 20.84 -1.66 -8.62
CA GLU A 240 20.54 -2.28 -7.33
C GLU A 240 19.56 -1.43 -6.53
N TYR A 241 18.85 -2.03 -5.57
CA TYR A 241 17.90 -1.30 -4.72
C TYR A 241 18.64 -0.38 -3.74
N ASP A 242 18.24 0.88 -3.71
CA ASP A 242 18.70 1.86 -2.72
C ASP A 242 17.75 1.97 -1.51
N ALA A 243 17.97 2.98 -0.65
CA ALA A 243 17.17 3.20 0.55
C ALA A 243 15.71 3.60 0.25
N ASP A 244 15.48 4.24 -0.90
CA ASP A 244 14.17 4.75 -1.31
C ASP A 244 13.47 3.84 -2.32
N TYR A 245 14.22 3.30 -3.27
CA TYR A 245 13.72 2.46 -4.35
C TYR A 245 13.95 0.99 -4.05
N TYR A 246 13.04 0.39 -3.32
CA TYR A 246 12.95 -1.04 -3.09
C TYR A 246 11.48 -1.49 -3.08
N GLY A 247 11.24 -2.74 -3.37
CA GLY A 247 9.90 -3.29 -3.43
C GLY A 247 9.40 -3.83 -2.08
N LYS A 248 8.15 -4.25 -2.09
CA LYS A 248 7.61 -5.12 -1.05
C LYS A 248 8.15 -6.54 -1.25
N LYS A 249 8.06 -7.38 -0.23
CA LYS A 249 8.55 -8.76 -0.27
C LYS A 249 8.11 -9.56 -1.51
N LYS A 250 6.85 -9.40 -1.94
CA LYS A 250 6.27 -10.14 -3.09
C LYS A 250 6.32 -9.36 -4.41
N GLU A 251 6.44 -8.04 -4.35
CA GLU A 251 6.39 -7.14 -5.49
C GLU A 251 7.66 -6.30 -5.51
N ARG A 252 8.69 -6.80 -6.18
CA ARG A 252 9.92 -6.03 -6.35
C ARG A 252 9.71 -4.98 -7.43
N ASN A 253 10.24 -3.79 -7.19
CA ASN A 253 10.29 -2.76 -8.21
C ASN A 253 11.22 -3.22 -9.35
N PRO A 254 10.95 -2.87 -10.62
CA PRO A 254 11.82 -3.22 -11.74
C PRO A 254 13.18 -2.54 -11.63
N LEU A 255 14.19 -3.18 -12.16
CA LEU A 255 15.55 -2.68 -12.34
C LEU A 255 16.05 -3.13 -13.73
N PRO A 256 16.94 -2.39 -14.40
CA PRO A 256 17.51 -1.11 -13.97
C PRO A 256 16.54 0.06 -14.17
N VAL A 257 16.76 1.16 -13.39
CA VAL A 257 15.98 2.40 -13.52
C VAL A 257 16.93 3.61 -13.48
N TYR A 258 16.56 4.70 -14.14
CA TYR A 258 17.28 5.95 -13.97
C TYR A 258 16.84 6.63 -12.66
N ARG A 259 17.79 6.95 -11.80
CA ARG A 259 17.58 7.74 -10.60
C ARG A 259 18.02 9.16 -10.85
N VAL A 260 17.16 10.13 -10.54
CA VAL A 260 17.50 11.55 -10.54
C VAL A 260 17.39 12.07 -9.11
N ILE A 261 18.49 12.60 -8.59
CA ILE A 261 18.57 13.26 -7.29
C ILE A 261 18.49 14.75 -7.54
N VAL A 262 17.46 15.39 -7.03
CA VAL A 262 17.22 16.82 -7.17
C VAL A 262 17.74 17.56 -5.94
N ASP A 263 18.47 18.65 -6.14
CA ASP A 263 18.99 19.52 -5.09
C ASP A 263 17.91 20.53 -4.69
N ASP A 264 16.87 20.02 -4.01
CA ASP A 264 15.75 20.81 -3.49
C ASP A 264 15.57 20.59 -1.98
N ASP A 265 14.83 21.49 -1.31
CA ASP A 265 14.58 21.44 0.14
C ASP A 265 13.85 20.16 0.60
N MET A 266 13.26 19.41 -0.33
CA MET A 266 12.52 18.19 -0.07
C MET A 266 13.34 16.91 -0.28
N HIS A 267 14.63 17.03 -0.66
CA HIS A 267 15.50 15.91 -1.01
C HIS A 267 14.80 14.95 -1.98
N THR A 268 14.30 15.51 -3.08
CA THR A 268 13.47 14.78 -4.04
C THR A 268 14.32 13.80 -4.86
N HIS A 269 13.92 12.54 -4.87
CA HIS A 269 14.42 11.51 -5.78
C HIS A 269 13.35 11.13 -6.78
N LEU A 270 13.71 11.08 -8.06
CA LEU A 270 12.86 10.58 -9.14
C LEU A 270 13.46 9.28 -9.66
N TYR A 271 12.61 8.28 -9.89
CA TYR A 271 13.00 7.01 -10.48
C TYR A 271 12.19 6.79 -11.74
N TYR A 272 12.88 6.63 -12.86
CA TYR A 272 12.27 6.42 -14.17
C TYR A 272 12.56 4.99 -14.62
N ASP A 273 11.51 4.25 -14.87
CA ASP A 273 11.57 2.91 -15.45
C ASP A 273 11.49 3.04 -16.97
N PRO A 274 12.59 2.78 -17.70
CA PRO A 274 12.63 2.97 -19.14
C PRO A 274 11.76 1.98 -19.91
N GLU A 275 11.54 0.78 -19.37
CA GLU A 275 10.78 -0.29 -20.03
C GLU A 275 9.26 -0.17 -19.78
N ASN A 276 8.87 0.12 -18.52
CA ASN A 276 7.45 0.23 -18.17
C ASN A 276 6.89 1.64 -18.33
N ILE A 277 7.71 2.58 -18.78
CA ILE A 277 7.34 3.98 -19.04
C ILE A 277 6.66 4.57 -17.80
N SER A 278 7.34 4.50 -16.67
CA SER A 278 6.79 4.99 -15.41
C SER A 278 7.79 5.83 -14.63
N GLN A 279 7.27 6.78 -13.88
CA GLN A 279 8.04 7.63 -12.97
C GLN A 279 7.54 7.43 -11.55
N ARG A 280 8.45 7.37 -10.60
CA ARG A 280 8.15 7.42 -9.17
C ARG A 280 8.91 8.57 -8.54
N ARG A 281 8.19 9.43 -7.83
CA ARG A 281 8.76 10.50 -7.02
C ARG A 281 8.76 10.10 -5.55
N ILE A 282 9.87 10.33 -4.87
CA ILE A 282 10.02 10.14 -3.42
C ILE A 282 10.72 11.38 -2.86
N ASP A 283 10.08 11.99 -1.89
CA ASP A 283 10.56 13.14 -1.16
C ASP A 283 10.46 12.90 0.35
N ASP A 284 10.85 13.86 1.18
CA ASP A 284 10.85 13.71 2.63
C ASP A 284 9.46 13.39 3.20
N ASP A 285 8.41 14.01 2.66
CA ASP A 285 7.03 13.72 3.08
C ASP A 285 6.60 12.29 2.66
N GLY A 286 7.00 11.89 1.46
CA GLY A 286 6.80 10.53 0.96
C GLY A 286 7.52 9.46 1.79
N ARG A 287 8.76 9.74 2.22
CA ARG A 287 9.54 8.87 3.12
C ARG A 287 8.87 8.74 4.48
N THR A 288 8.45 9.87 5.06
CA THR A 288 7.76 9.92 6.35
C THR A 288 6.44 9.12 6.27
N ARG A 289 5.60 9.37 5.26
CA ARG A 289 4.36 8.64 5.06
C ARG A 289 4.58 7.14 4.87
N ARG A 290 5.60 6.76 4.11
CA ARG A 290 5.97 5.35 3.90
C ARG A 290 6.36 4.68 5.21
N PHE A 291 7.15 5.35 6.05
CA PHE A 291 7.54 4.83 7.37
C PHE A 291 6.32 4.68 8.28
N LEU A 292 5.51 5.73 8.43
CA LEU A 292 4.35 5.74 9.33
C LEU A 292 3.29 4.68 8.97
N TYR A 293 3.14 4.37 7.69
CA TYR A 293 2.20 3.32 7.27
C TYR A 293 2.93 2.01 6.97
N SER A 294 3.63 1.92 5.86
CA SER A 294 4.21 0.64 5.41
C SER A 294 5.30 0.13 6.34
N GLY A 295 6.12 1.01 6.92
CA GLY A 295 7.16 0.66 7.88
C GLY A 295 6.58 0.07 9.16
N LEU A 296 5.64 0.78 9.78
CA LEU A 296 5.06 0.37 11.07
C LEU A 296 4.01 -0.75 10.94
N HIS A 297 3.23 -0.77 9.84
CA HIS A 297 2.14 -1.73 9.66
C HIS A 297 2.58 -3.08 9.08
N SER A 298 3.45 -3.06 8.10
CA SER A 298 3.89 -4.25 7.39
C SER A 298 5.39 -4.52 7.48
N LEU A 299 6.10 -3.79 8.35
CA LEU A 299 7.55 -3.87 8.50
C LEU A 299 8.29 -3.77 7.14
N ASN A 300 7.76 -2.91 6.26
CA ASN A 300 8.37 -2.67 4.95
C ASN A 300 9.57 -1.73 5.09
N ILE A 301 10.59 -2.24 5.74
CA ILE A 301 11.88 -1.60 5.98
C ILE A 301 12.91 -2.38 5.16
N LYS A 302 13.73 -1.69 4.37
CA LYS A 302 14.71 -2.32 3.45
C LYS A 302 15.50 -3.45 4.11
N TYR A 303 16.03 -3.21 5.31
CA TYR A 303 16.80 -4.23 6.05
C TYR A 303 16.04 -5.56 6.24
N LEU A 304 14.73 -5.49 6.51
CA LEU A 304 13.88 -6.67 6.69
C LEU A 304 13.41 -7.24 5.35
N THR A 305 13.06 -6.40 4.38
CA THR A 305 12.58 -6.86 3.07
C THR A 305 13.66 -7.56 2.27
N ASP A 306 14.93 -7.17 2.44
CA ASP A 306 16.09 -7.84 1.85
C ASP A 306 16.38 -9.21 2.51
N ARG A 307 15.75 -9.49 3.68
CA ARG A 307 15.88 -10.74 4.45
C ARG A 307 14.52 -11.40 4.67
N PRO A 308 13.94 -12.04 3.64
CA PRO A 308 12.56 -12.53 3.69
C PRO A 308 12.29 -13.57 4.79
N ILE A 309 13.28 -14.37 5.17
CA ILE A 309 13.16 -15.32 6.27
C ILE A 309 13.04 -14.59 7.60
N LEU A 310 13.92 -13.62 7.86
CA LEU A 310 13.89 -12.80 9.07
C LEU A 310 12.59 -12.00 9.16
N TRP A 311 12.17 -11.41 8.05
CA TRP A 311 10.89 -10.70 7.98
C TRP A 311 9.72 -11.61 8.36
N ASN A 312 9.68 -12.85 7.84
CA ASN A 312 8.64 -13.82 8.18
C ASN A 312 8.63 -14.13 9.68
N ILE A 313 9.79 -14.45 10.26
CA ILE A 313 9.92 -14.81 11.68
C ILE A 313 9.40 -13.66 12.55
N VAL A 314 9.87 -12.43 12.30
CA VAL A 314 9.45 -11.25 13.05
C VAL A 314 7.96 -11.00 12.88
N MET A 315 7.45 -10.96 11.64
CA MET A 315 6.05 -10.68 11.37
C MET A 315 5.13 -11.73 12.00
N PHE A 316 5.38 -13.02 11.83
CA PHE A 316 4.55 -14.06 12.42
C PHE A 316 4.58 -14.03 13.95
N THR A 317 5.74 -13.79 14.57
CA THR A 317 5.85 -13.65 16.04
C THR A 317 4.98 -12.51 16.54
N LEU A 318 5.04 -11.35 15.89
CA LEU A 318 4.24 -10.18 16.26
C LEU A 318 2.74 -10.39 16.02
N MET A 319 2.38 -11.02 14.90
CA MET A 319 0.98 -11.34 14.59
C MET A 319 0.38 -12.33 15.58
N ILE A 320 1.10 -13.39 15.92
CA ILE A 320 0.65 -14.39 16.91
C ILE A 320 0.52 -13.71 18.28
N GLY A 321 1.53 -12.95 18.70
CA GLY A 321 1.51 -12.23 19.99
C GLY A 321 0.39 -11.20 20.06
N GLY A 322 0.18 -10.41 19.02
CA GLY A 322 -0.91 -9.45 18.93
C GLY A 322 -2.29 -10.10 18.92
N THR A 323 -2.45 -11.22 18.21
CA THR A 323 -3.70 -12.01 18.21
C THR A 323 -3.99 -12.55 19.60
N PHE A 324 -2.99 -13.10 20.29
CA PHE A 324 -3.15 -13.59 21.66
C PHE A 324 -3.52 -12.47 22.65
N LEU A 325 -2.87 -11.30 22.54
CA LEU A 325 -3.22 -10.11 23.31
C LEU A 325 -4.68 -9.70 23.09
N SER A 326 -5.12 -9.65 21.83
CA SER A 326 -6.49 -9.31 21.47
C SER A 326 -7.50 -10.31 22.01
N LEU A 327 -7.25 -11.61 21.85
CA LEU A 327 -8.11 -12.67 22.37
C LEU A 327 -8.28 -12.60 23.89
N THR A 328 -7.18 -12.42 24.63
CA THR A 328 -7.24 -12.28 26.10
C THR A 328 -8.02 -11.02 26.50
N GLY A 329 -7.89 -9.92 25.76
CA GLY A 329 -8.65 -8.69 25.95
C GLY A 329 -10.15 -8.88 25.75
N VAL A 330 -10.55 -9.57 24.66
CA VAL A 330 -11.96 -9.90 24.38
C VAL A 330 -12.54 -10.75 25.50
N VAL A 331 -11.85 -11.80 25.93
CA VAL A 331 -12.33 -12.66 27.04
C VAL A 331 -12.53 -11.86 28.32
N LEU A 332 -11.62 -10.96 28.66
CA LEU A 332 -11.74 -10.11 29.85
C LEU A 332 -12.91 -9.14 29.74
N SER A 333 -13.11 -8.53 28.57
CA SER A 333 -14.23 -7.62 28.29
C SER A 333 -15.59 -8.34 28.41
N VAL A 334 -15.73 -9.50 27.78
CA VAL A 334 -16.95 -10.31 27.88
C VAL A 334 -17.25 -10.72 29.33
N LYS A 335 -16.23 -11.18 30.07
CA LYS A 335 -16.39 -11.51 31.50
C LYS A 335 -16.79 -10.32 32.35
N TRP A 336 -16.32 -9.12 32.01
CA TRP A 336 -16.69 -7.89 32.71
C TRP A 336 -18.15 -7.50 32.42
N ILE A 337 -18.55 -7.52 31.15
CA ILE A 337 -19.93 -7.23 30.73
C ILE A 337 -20.93 -8.19 31.41
N LEU A 338 -20.66 -9.48 31.34
CA LEU A 338 -21.53 -10.50 31.96
C LEU A 338 -21.67 -10.29 33.49
N ARG A 339 -20.60 -9.90 34.16
CA ARG A 339 -20.65 -9.55 35.60
C ARG A 339 -21.52 -8.33 35.88
N LYS A 340 -21.43 -7.30 35.03
CA LYS A 340 -22.25 -6.10 35.16
C LYS A 340 -23.74 -6.41 34.95
N ILE A 341 -24.06 -7.16 33.89
CA ILE A 341 -25.45 -7.58 33.60
C ILE A 341 -26.02 -8.36 34.80
N LYS A 342 -25.26 -9.28 35.39
CA LYS A 342 -25.72 -10.04 36.57
C LYS A 342 -25.95 -9.15 37.80
N LYS A 343 -25.22 -8.04 37.93
CA LYS A 343 -25.42 -7.04 39.02
C LYS A 343 -26.69 -6.21 38.81
N PHE A 344 -27.07 -5.92 37.57
CA PHE A 344 -28.30 -5.16 37.26
C PHE A 344 -29.55 -6.00 37.32
N ARG A 345 -29.46 -7.35 37.31
CA ARG A 345 -30.57 -8.28 37.44
C ARG A 345 -30.86 -8.71 38.87
N LYS A 346 -30.03 -8.29 39.82
CA LYS A 346 -30.26 -8.42 41.27
C LYS A 346 -30.66 -7.07 41.87
#